data_5ec30d837fae2431d6faa555b13a4020
#
_entry.id   5ec30d837fae2431d6faa555b13a4020
#
_cell.length_a   1.000
_cell.length_b   1.000
_cell.length_c   1.000
_cell.angle_alpha   90.00
_cell.angle_beta   90.00
_cell.angle_gamma   90.00
#
_symmetry.space_group_name_H-M   'P 1'
#
loop_
_entity.id
_entity.type
_entity.pdbx_description
1 polymer ?
#
loop_
_entity_poly.entity_id
_entity_poly.type
_entity_poly.pdbx_seq_one_letter_code
_entity_poly.pdbx_strand_id
1 'polypeptide(L)'
;ALRDFRLHIDSIDNRILELLAERMEVARNIGDYKKLHSMAVVQRDRFNEMLTAAEARAESMGVSKRFIHRIFTAIHDESVRQQIDDTERK
;
A
#
# COMPACT_ATOMS: atom_id res chain seq x y z
N ALA A 1 -22.17 -17.80 16.69
CA ALA A 1 -21.12 -16.87 17.11
C ALA A 1 -19.90 -16.92 16.18
N LEU A 2 -19.29 -18.11 16.00
CA LEU A 2 -18.12 -18.24 15.11
C LEU A 2 -18.44 -17.89 13.66
N ARG A 3 -19.61 -18.31 13.18
CA ARG A 3 -20.07 -18.00 11.82
C ARG A 3 -20.18 -16.48 11.62
N ASP A 4 -20.75 -15.78 12.58
CA ASP A 4 -20.95 -14.34 12.50
C ASP A 4 -19.62 -13.59 12.50
N PHE A 5 -18.67 -14.06 13.31
CA PHE A 5 -17.31 -13.49 13.32
C PHE A 5 -16.61 -13.70 11.98
N ARG A 6 -16.76 -14.86 11.37
CA ARG A 6 -16.16 -15.16 10.07
C ARG A 6 -16.78 -14.32 8.96
N LEU A 7 -18.09 -14.12 8.98
CA LEU A 7 -18.76 -13.24 8.03
C LEU A 7 -18.26 -11.79 8.16
N HIS A 8 -18.03 -11.35 9.40
CA HIS A 8 -17.49 -10.02 9.65
C HIS A 8 -16.06 -9.92 9.13
N ILE A 9 -15.23 -10.93 9.37
CA ILE A 9 -13.85 -10.97 8.81
C ILE A 9 -13.90 -10.91 7.28
N ASP A 10 -14.78 -11.68 6.64
CA ASP A 10 -14.90 -11.66 5.17
C ASP A 10 -15.25 -10.28 4.65
N SER A 11 -16.13 -9.58 5.34
CA SER A 11 -16.50 -8.20 5.00
C SER A 11 -15.32 -7.25 5.11
N ILE A 12 -14.53 -7.39 6.18
CA ILE A 12 -13.31 -6.59 6.38
C ILE A 12 -12.31 -6.90 5.27
N ASP A 13 -12.09 -8.17 4.96
CA ASP A 13 -11.14 -8.58 3.92
C ASP A 13 -11.53 -8.02 2.55
N ASN A 14 -12.82 -8.02 2.22
CA ASN A 14 -13.30 -7.42 0.97
C ASN A 14 -12.98 -5.93 0.91
N ARG A 15 -13.12 -5.21 2.02
CA ARG A 15 -12.76 -3.79 2.10
C ARG A 15 -11.26 -3.58 1.92
N ILE A 16 -10.45 -4.46 2.49
CA ILE A 16 -8.99 -4.42 2.31
C ILE A 16 -8.65 -4.61 0.83
N LEU A 17 -9.25 -5.60 0.17
CA LEU A 17 -9.03 -5.86 -1.25
C LEU A 17 -9.41 -4.66 -2.12
N GLU A 18 -10.56 -4.04 -1.86
CA GLU A 18 -11.02 -2.86 -2.59
C GLU A 18 -10.05 -1.69 -2.42
N LEU A 19 -9.57 -1.46 -1.19
CA LEU A 19 -8.62 -0.38 -0.89
C LEU A 19 -7.26 -0.64 -1.54
N LEU A 20 -6.80 -1.89 -1.55
CA LEU A 20 -5.56 -2.25 -2.22
C LEU A 20 -5.66 -2.03 -3.73
N ALA A 21 -6.78 -2.42 -4.34
CA ALA A 21 -7.02 -2.19 -5.77
C ALA A 21 -7.00 -0.71 -6.11
N GLU A 22 -7.67 0.11 -5.30
CA GLU A 22 -7.68 1.57 -5.46
C GLU A 22 -6.29 2.15 -5.32
N ARG A 23 -5.54 1.69 -4.32
CA ARG A 23 -4.17 2.15 -4.08
C ARG A 23 -3.25 1.83 -5.26
N MET A 24 -3.41 0.65 -5.88
CA MET A 24 -2.61 0.27 -7.04
C MET A 24 -2.98 1.08 -8.28
N GLU A 25 -4.25 1.45 -8.44
CA GLU A 25 -4.66 2.36 -9.50
C GLU A 25 -4.00 3.73 -9.35
N VAL A 26 -3.99 4.27 -8.13
CA VAL A 26 -3.29 5.53 -7.84
C VAL A 26 -1.78 5.38 -8.08
N ALA A 27 -1.19 4.24 -7.72
CA ALA A 27 0.22 3.98 -7.97
C ALA A 27 0.55 4.05 -9.46
N ARG A 28 -0.31 3.47 -10.33
CA ARG A 28 -0.13 3.56 -11.78
C ARG A 28 -0.19 5.00 -12.27
N ASN A 29 -1.13 5.79 -11.73
CA ASN A 29 -1.26 7.20 -12.07
C ASN A 29 -0.01 8.00 -11.64
N ILE A 30 0.53 7.68 -10.47
CA ILE A 30 1.78 8.27 -9.99
C ILE A 30 2.94 7.89 -10.92
N GLY A 31 2.99 6.65 -11.39
CA GLY A 31 4.00 6.20 -12.35
C GLY A 31 3.96 7.02 -13.63
N ASP A 32 2.78 7.27 -14.17
CA ASP A 32 2.58 8.10 -15.35
C ASP A 32 3.07 9.53 -15.12
N TYR A 33 2.72 10.10 -13.98
CA TYR A 33 3.13 11.45 -13.60
C TYR A 33 4.66 11.55 -13.50
N LYS A 34 5.29 10.59 -12.83
CA LYS A 34 6.75 10.57 -12.67
C LYS A 34 7.46 10.43 -14.02
N LYS A 35 6.91 9.62 -14.91
CA LYS A 35 7.45 9.46 -16.26
C LYS A 35 7.41 10.79 -17.01
N LEU A 36 6.28 11.48 -17.00
CA LEU A 36 6.10 12.76 -17.67
C LEU A 36 7.06 13.84 -17.14
N HIS A 37 7.39 13.78 -15.87
CA HIS A 37 8.22 14.79 -15.20
C HIS A 37 9.66 14.31 -14.94
N SER A 38 10.05 13.18 -15.52
CA SER A 38 11.41 12.61 -15.39
C SER A 38 11.82 12.42 -13.92
N MET A 39 10.87 11.95 -13.10
CA MET A 39 11.09 11.72 -11.68
C MET A 39 11.44 10.26 -11.40
N ALA A 40 12.24 10.02 -10.37
CA ALA A 40 12.57 8.67 -9.93
C ALA A 40 11.34 7.95 -9.39
N VAL A 41 11.17 6.67 -9.76
CA VAL A 41 10.07 5.84 -9.26
C VAL A 41 10.22 5.60 -7.75
N VAL A 42 11.41 5.23 -7.29
CA VAL A 42 11.68 4.97 -5.88
C VAL A 42 12.16 6.26 -5.21
N GLN A 43 11.42 6.68 -4.19
CA GLN A 43 11.76 7.83 -3.36
C GLN A 43 11.83 7.36 -1.90
N ARG A 44 13.02 6.99 -1.46
CA ARG A 44 13.24 6.34 -0.15
C ARG A 44 12.78 7.17 1.02
N ASP A 45 13.08 8.46 1.01
CA ASP A 45 12.71 9.33 2.13
C ASP A 45 11.20 9.39 2.30
N ARG A 46 10.45 9.45 1.20
CA ARG A 46 8.99 9.42 1.22
C ARG A 46 8.47 8.11 1.82
N PHE A 47 9.04 6.97 1.39
CA PHE A 47 8.65 5.68 1.93
C PHE A 47 8.95 5.56 3.43
N ASN A 48 10.16 5.96 3.84
CA ASN A 48 10.56 5.90 5.24
C ASN A 48 9.68 6.75 6.14
N GLU A 49 9.32 7.95 5.69
CA GLU A 49 8.41 8.83 6.42
C GLU A 49 7.03 8.19 6.58
N MET A 50 6.49 7.64 5.50
CA MET A 50 5.20 6.97 5.51
C MET A 50 5.21 5.76 6.44
N LEU A 51 6.24 4.94 6.36
CA LEU A 51 6.36 3.73 7.17
C LEU A 51 6.45 4.07 8.67
N THR A 52 7.27 5.05 9.03
CA THR A 52 7.40 5.49 10.41
C THR A 52 6.05 5.99 10.96
N ALA A 53 5.35 6.79 10.19
CA ALA A 53 4.02 7.29 10.57
C ALA A 53 3.01 6.16 10.73
N ALA A 54 3.02 5.20 9.79
CA ALA A 54 2.11 4.06 9.83
C ALA A 54 2.37 3.17 11.05
N GLU A 55 3.63 2.92 11.37
CA GLU A 55 4.02 2.13 12.54
C GLU A 55 3.56 2.79 13.85
N ALA A 56 3.76 4.10 13.97
CA ALA A 56 3.33 4.84 15.16
C ALA A 56 1.81 4.81 15.31
N ARG A 57 1.09 5.03 14.22
CA ARG A 57 -0.38 5.00 14.24
C ARG A 57 -0.90 3.59 14.57
N ALA A 58 -0.29 2.56 13.99
CA ALA A 58 -0.67 1.18 14.25
C ALA A 58 -0.54 0.82 15.72
N GLU A 59 0.56 1.23 16.35
CA GLU A 59 0.78 1.00 17.77
C GLU A 59 -0.31 1.64 18.63
N SER A 60 -0.72 2.86 18.29
CA SER A 60 -1.82 3.53 19.00
C SER A 60 -3.17 2.83 18.81
N MET A 61 -3.30 2.03 17.77
CA MET A 61 -4.52 1.26 17.45
C MET A 61 -4.45 -0.20 17.92
N GLY A 62 -3.39 -0.56 18.63
CA GLY A 62 -3.22 -1.93 19.11
C GLY A 62 -2.75 -2.91 18.04
N VAL A 63 -2.16 -2.43 16.95
CA VAL A 63 -1.65 -3.26 15.86
C VAL A 63 -0.12 -3.26 15.92
N SER A 64 0.47 -4.44 15.78
CA SER A 64 1.92 -4.61 15.88
C SER A 64 2.68 -3.79 14.83
N LYS A 65 3.71 -3.06 15.28
CA LYS A 65 4.62 -2.33 14.37
C LYS A 65 5.26 -3.27 13.36
N ARG A 66 5.70 -4.44 13.82
CA ARG A 66 6.35 -5.44 12.97
C ARG A 66 5.43 -5.90 11.86
N PHE A 67 4.17 -6.16 12.20
CA PHE A 67 3.14 -6.57 11.23
C PHE A 67 2.92 -5.46 10.20
N ILE A 68 2.77 -4.22 10.64
CA ILE A 68 2.56 -3.07 9.74
C ILE A 68 3.79 -2.84 8.87
N HIS A 69 4.99 -2.97 9.42
CA HIS A 69 6.22 -2.86 8.64
C HIS A 69 6.21 -3.85 7.46
N ARG A 70 5.85 -5.10 7.72
CA ARG A 70 5.81 -6.15 6.69
C ARG A 70 4.75 -5.88 5.63
N ILE A 71 3.54 -5.49 6.05
CA ILE A 71 2.43 -5.20 5.13
C ILE A 71 2.76 -4.01 4.25
N PHE A 72 3.18 -2.89 4.83
CA PHE A 72 3.43 -1.68 4.05
C PHE A 72 4.69 -1.80 3.19
N THR A 73 5.66 -2.59 3.60
CA THR A 73 6.79 -2.91 2.73
C THR A 73 6.32 -3.70 1.50
N ALA A 74 5.47 -4.70 1.70
CA ALA A 74 4.89 -5.47 0.59
C ALA A 74 4.04 -4.59 -0.34
N ILE A 75 3.23 -3.71 0.24
CA ILE A 75 2.40 -2.77 -0.53
C ILE A 75 3.29 -1.81 -1.33
N HIS A 76 4.35 -1.30 -0.71
CA HIS A 76 5.30 -0.41 -1.38
C HIS A 76 5.97 -1.11 -2.56
N ASP A 77 6.44 -2.34 -2.36
CA ASP A 77 7.10 -3.11 -3.41
C ASP A 77 6.15 -3.32 -4.59
N GLU A 78 4.90 -3.66 -4.33
CA GLU A 78 3.90 -3.80 -5.38
C GLU A 78 3.60 -2.47 -6.07
N SER A 79 3.54 -1.37 -5.31
CA SER A 79 3.33 -0.04 -5.86
C SER A 79 4.44 0.36 -6.82
N VAL A 80 5.69 0.07 -6.46
CA VAL A 80 6.86 0.32 -7.32
C VAL A 80 6.75 -0.51 -8.60
N ARG A 81 6.40 -1.79 -8.46
CA ARG A 81 6.21 -2.67 -9.61
C ARG A 81 5.14 -2.14 -10.56
N GLN A 82 4.01 -1.66 -10.03
CA GLN A 82 2.94 -1.08 -10.83
C GLN A 82 3.39 0.17 -11.57
N GLN A 83 4.19 1.02 -10.94
CA GLN A 83 4.73 2.22 -11.57
C GLN A 83 5.68 1.88 -12.71
N ILE A 84 6.54 0.90 -12.53
CA ILE A 84 7.50 0.45 -13.55
C ILE A 84 6.77 -0.22 -14.71
N ASP A 85 5.86 -1.17 -14.43
CA ASP A 85 5.10 -1.89 -15.46
C ASP A 85 4.30 -0.92 -16.33
N ASP A 86 3.65 0.06 -15.70
CA ASP A 86 2.87 1.07 -16.42
C ASP A 86 3.78 1.93 -17.30
N THR A 87 4.97 2.24 -16.81
CA THR A 87 5.98 3.00 -17.58
C THR A 87 6.47 2.19 -18.78
N GLU A 88 6.69 0.89 -18.62
CA GLU A 88 7.16 0.02 -19.70
C GLU A 88 6.11 -0.20 -20.79
N ARG A 89 4.84 -0.17 -20.45
CA ARG A 89 3.74 -0.33 -21.43
C ARG A 89 3.64 0.83 -22.41
N LYS A 90 4.24 1.92 -22.10
CA LYS A 90 4.19 3.15 -22.89
C LYS A 90 5.50 3.40 -23.61
#